data_ea849464df1b9989b3df91ddc06465e3
#
_entry.id   ea849464df1b9989b3df91ddc06465e3
#
_cell.length_a   1.000
_cell.length_b   1.000
_cell.length_c   1.000
_cell.angle_alpha   90.00
_cell.angle_beta   90.00
_cell.angle_gamma   90.00
#
_symmetry.space_group_name_H-M   'P 1'
#
loop_
_entity.id
_entity.type
_entity.pdbx_description
1 polymer ?
#
loop_
_entity_poly.entity_id
_entity_poly.type
_entity_poly.pdbx_seq_one_letter_code
_entity_poly.pdbx_strand_id
1 'polypeptide(L)'
;SLFLCFAHPDVFGYVGAFAPVGGVVDTGNGEKVYGNRGFLLPELVKDGEQQPLVTLIVTGDSDPYCKESAINYSDYMTSHGINHIFYIRPGAHEVSVWNNGLYNFIRRIF
;
A
#
# COMPACT_ATOMS: atom_id res chain seq x y z
N SER A 1 -0.33 8.16 -0.69
CA SER A 1 0.81 7.98 0.23
C SER A 1 1.84 6.98 -0.29
N LEU A 2 1.43 5.80 -0.73
CA LEU A 2 2.37 4.80 -1.26
C LEU A 2 3.24 5.36 -2.38
N PHE A 3 2.62 5.99 -3.37
CA PHE A 3 3.36 6.59 -4.48
C PHE A 3 4.45 7.56 -3.99
N LEU A 4 4.08 8.49 -3.12
CA LEU A 4 5.04 9.49 -2.62
C LEU A 4 6.19 8.87 -1.84
N CYS A 5 5.88 7.88 -0.99
CA CYS A 5 6.90 7.26 -0.17
C CYS A 5 7.90 6.47 -1.01
N PHE A 6 7.43 5.74 -2.00
CA PHE A 6 8.31 4.96 -2.87
C PHE A 6 9.05 5.82 -3.90
N ALA A 7 8.47 6.96 -4.28
CA ALA A 7 9.14 7.90 -5.17
C ALA A 7 10.24 8.70 -4.45
N HIS A 8 10.09 8.91 -3.14
CA HIS A 8 11.01 9.73 -2.35
C HIS A 8 11.39 9.03 -1.04
N PRO A 9 12.03 7.86 -1.10
CA PRO A 9 12.41 7.10 0.09
C PRO A 9 13.47 7.80 0.93
N ASP A 10 14.19 8.77 0.36
CA ASP A 10 15.13 9.62 1.06
C ASP A 10 14.46 10.62 2.00
N VAL A 11 13.17 10.91 1.77
CA VAL A 11 12.38 11.86 2.56
C VAL A 11 11.39 11.15 3.49
N PHE A 12 10.73 10.08 2.98
CA PHE A 12 9.67 9.38 3.69
C PHE A 12 10.13 7.98 4.07
N GLY A 13 10.37 7.76 5.36
CA GLY A 13 10.80 6.45 5.87
C GLY A 13 9.66 5.53 6.25
N TYR A 14 8.45 6.05 6.43
CA TYR A 14 7.30 5.29 6.92
C TYR A 14 6.07 5.58 6.11
N VAL A 15 5.31 4.55 5.76
CA VAL A 15 4.03 4.72 5.05
C VAL A 15 2.98 3.77 5.59
N GLY A 16 1.80 4.32 5.88
CA GLY A 16 0.62 3.55 6.22
C GLY A 16 -0.46 3.82 5.17
N ALA A 17 -0.97 2.78 4.58
CA ALA A 17 -2.06 2.85 3.61
C ALA A 17 -3.29 2.16 4.20
N PHE A 18 -4.27 2.97 4.57
CA PHE A 18 -5.50 2.50 5.21
C PHE A 18 -6.60 2.50 4.15
N ALA A 19 -6.99 1.31 3.71
CA ALA A 19 -7.93 1.11 2.61
C ALA A 19 -7.46 1.82 1.33
N PRO A 20 -6.27 1.46 0.81
CA PRO A 20 -5.73 2.12 -0.38
C PRO A 20 -6.56 1.79 -1.63
N VAL A 21 -6.73 2.78 -2.47
CA VAL A 21 -7.34 2.61 -3.79
C VAL A 21 -6.25 2.55 -4.87
N GLY A 22 -6.64 2.10 -6.05
CA GLY A 22 -5.74 2.01 -7.18
C GLY A 22 -5.07 0.65 -7.24
N GLY A 23 -3.78 0.66 -7.35
CA GLY A 23 -3.01 -0.57 -7.48
C GLY A 23 -1.62 -0.29 -8.00
N VAL A 24 -0.92 -1.33 -8.40
CA VAL A 24 0.34 -1.19 -9.10
C VAL A 24 0.04 -1.13 -10.59
N VAL A 25 0.58 -0.11 -11.24
CA VAL A 25 0.44 0.04 -12.69
C VAL A 25 1.49 -0.82 -13.36
N ASP A 26 1.04 -1.80 -14.10
CA ASP A 26 1.92 -2.53 -14.99
C ASP A 26 1.94 -1.81 -16.35
N THR A 27 3.01 -1.09 -16.61
CA THR A 27 3.17 -0.37 -17.85
C THR A 27 3.63 -1.27 -19.01
N GLY A 28 4.02 -2.51 -18.72
CA GLY A 28 4.55 -3.43 -19.72
C GLY A 28 3.48 -3.99 -20.66
N ASN A 29 2.25 -4.12 -20.19
CA ASN A 29 1.16 -4.77 -20.93
C ASN A 29 0.09 -3.82 -21.42
N GLY A 30 0.25 -2.52 -21.24
CA GLY A 30 -0.79 -1.56 -21.55
C GLY A 30 -2.02 -1.69 -20.69
N GLU A 31 -1.87 -2.20 -19.50
CA GLU A 31 -2.95 -2.38 -18.54
C GLU A 31 -3.61 -1.07 -18.18
N LYS A 32 -4.90 -1.13 -17.97
CA LYS A 32 -5.69 0.04 -17.68
C LYS A 32 -5.43 0.53 -16.28
N VAL A 33 -5.03 1.76 -16.19
CA VAL A 33 -4.89 2.47 -14.95
C VAL A 33 -6.25 3.09 -14.61
N TYR A 34 -6.83 2.66 -13.53
CA TYR A 34 -8.06 3.29 -13.03
C TYR A 34 -7.70 4.58 -12.31
N GLY A 35 -7.80 5.67 -13.03
CA GLY A 35 -7.34 6.95 -12.53
C GLY A 35 -5.83 7.09 -12.67
N ASN A 36 -5.36 8.30 -12.71
CA ASN A 36 -3.96 8.59 -12.99
C ASN A 36 -3.17 9.02 -11.76
N ARG A 37 -3.77 8.93 -10.59
CA ARG A 37 -3.14 9.46 -9.37
C ARG A 37 -3.15 8.42 -8.26
N GLY A 38 -2.05 8.36 -7.56
CA GLY A 38 -1.91 7.52 -6.39
C GLY A 38 -1.55 6.07 -6.69
N PHE A 39 -1.30 5.73 -7.94
CA PHE A 39 -0.83 4.40 -8.30
C PHE A 39 0.66 4.26 -8.02
N LEU A 40 1.04 3.09 -7.58
CA LEU A 40 2.45 2.74 -7.44
C LEU A 40 2.96 2.24 -8.79
N LEU A 41 3.98 2.88 -9.30
CA LEU A 41 4.57 2.50 -10.58
C LEU A 41 5.63 1.42 -10.38
N PRO A 42 5.73 0.44 -11.29
CA PRO A 42 6.73 -0.62 -11.16
C PRO A 42 8.16 -0.11 -11.06
N GLU A 43 8.50 0.96 -11.75
CA GLU A 43 9.83 1.55 -11.69
C GLU A 43 10.18 2.17 -10.35
N LEU A 44 9.19 2.41 -9.49
CA LEU A 44 9.41 2.91 -8.14
C LEU A 44 9.62 1.78 -7.13
N VAL A 45 9.25 0.56 -7.50
CA VAL A 45 9.32 -0.61 -6.62
C VAL A 45 10.47 -1.47 -7.12
N LYS A 46 11.69 -1.10 -6.76
CA LYS A 46 12.90 -1.75 -7.26
C LYS A 46 13.44 -2.76 -6.25
N ASP A 47 13.74 -3.94 -6.73
CA ASP A 47 14.32 -5.00 -5.91
C ASP A 47 15.69 -4.57 -5.40
N GLY A 48 15.92 -4.74 -4.10
CA GLY A 48 17.21 -4.44 -3.48
C GLY A 48 17.57 -2.97 -3.38
N GLU A 49 16.69 -2.09 -3.86
CA GLU A 49 16.88 -0.64 -3.77
C GLU A 49 16.39 -0.11 -2.42
N GLN A 50 16.59 1.18 -2.20
CA GLN A 50 16.14 1.84 -0.98
C GLN A 50 14.61 1.74 -0.85
N GLN A 51 14.17 1.22 0.28
CA GLN A 51 12.76 1.01 0.58
C GLN A 51 12.38 1.79 1.85
N PRO A 52 11.08 2.10 2.04
CA PRO A 52 10.62 2.59 3.32
C PRO A 52 10.97 1.62 4.46
N LEU A 53 11.26 2.16 5.62
CA LEU A 53 11.57 1.36 6.81
C LEU A 53 10.34 0.58 7.29
N VAL A 54 9.16 1.19 7.18
CA VAL A 54 7.89 0.55 7.53
C VAL A 54 6.87 0.87 6.45
N THR A 55 6.29 -0.17 5.89
CA THR A 55 5.15 -0.08 4.98
C THR A 55 4.03 -0.91 5.57
N LEU A 56 2.89 -0.30 5.89
CA LEU A 56 1.74 -0.99 6.44
C LEU A 56 0.52 -0.77 5.56
N ILE A 57 -0.14 -1.85 5.20
CA ILE A 57 -1.36 -1.83 4.38
C ILE A 57 -2.46 -2.55 5.16
N VAL A 58 -3.60 -1.91 5.34
CA VAL A 58 -4.75 -2.50 6.01
C VAL A 58 -6.03 -2.19 5.26
N THR A 59 -6.95 -3.13 5.25
CA THR A 59 -8.28 -2.95 4.67
C THR A 59 -9.31 -3.73 5.48
N GLY A 60 -10.59 -3.41 5.31
CA GLY A 60 -11.70 -4.17 5.86
C GLY A 60 -12.03 -5.38 5.00
N ASP A 61 -12.46 -6.47 5.63
CA ASP A 61 -12.84 -7.69 4.91
C ASP A 61 -14.12 -7.53 4.06
N SER A 62 -14.94 -6.54 4.41
CA SER A 62 -16.18 -6.22 3.71
C SER A 62 -16.08 -4.90 2.94
N ASP A 63 -14.88 -4.37 2.72
CA ASP A 63 -14.68 -3.13 1.99
C ASP A 63 -14.88 -3.38 0.50
N PRO A 64 -15.96 -2.85 -0.11
CA PRO A 64 -16.25 -3.10 -1.52
C PRO A 64 -15.38 -2.28 -2.47
N TYR A 65 -14.65 -1.29 -1.95
CA TYR A 65 -13.89 -0.34 -2.76
C TYR A 65 -12.40 -0.64 -2.77
N CYS A 66 -11.85 -1.04 -1.64
CA CYS A 66 -10.40 -1.04 -1.45
C CYS A 66 -9.81 -2.40 -1.09
N LYS A 67 -10.62 -3.40 -0.78
CA LYS A 67 -10.11 -4.71 -0.38
C LYS A 67 -9.23 -5.32 -1.46
N GLU A 68 -9.73 -5.36 -2.67
CA GLU A 68 -9.00 -5.95 -3.81
C GLU A 68 -7.74 -5.16 -4.13
N SER A 69 -7.81 -3.84 -4.09
CA SER A 69 -6.64 -2.98 -4.31
C SER A 69 -5.56 -3.23 -3.27
N ALA A 70 -5.93 -3.37 -2.01
CA ALA A 70 -4.98 -3.64 -0.93
C ALA A 70 -4.31 -5.00 -1.11
N ILE A 71 -5.07 -6.01 -1.50
CA ILE A 71 -4.53 -7.35 -1.80
C ILE A 71 -3.52 -7.26 -2.95
N ASN A 72 -3.87 -6.53 -4.01
CA ASN A 72 -3.00 -6.38 -5.17
C ASN A 72 -1.69 -5.69 -4.82
N TYR A 73 -1.71 -4.64 -3.98
CA TYR A 73 -0.49 -4.01 -3.49
C TYR A 73 0.39 -5.00 -2.73
N SER A 74 -0.22 -5.76 -1.83
CA SER A 74 0.51 -6.73 -1.01
C SER A 74 1.11 -7.84 -1.86
N ASP A 75 0.35 -8.40 -2.78
CA ASP A 75 0.83 -9.46 -3.68
C ASP A 75 1.99 -8.97 -4.54
N TYR A 76 1.89 -7.78 -5.08
CA TYR A 76 2.96 -7.18 -5.87
C TYR A 76 4.23 -6.99 -5.04
N MET A 77 4.09 -6.44 -3.83
CA MET A 77 5.23 -6.23 -2.95
C MET A 77 5.87 -7.54 -2.53
N THR A 78 5.08 -8.57 -2.26
CA THR A 78 5.59 -9.90 -1.94
C THR A 78 6.40 -10.48 -3.10
N SER A 79 5.90 -10.38 -4.30
CA SER A 79 6.58 -10.93 -5.48
C SER A 79 7.87 -10.19 -5.84
N HIS A 80 8.02 -8.95 -5.38
CA HIS A 80 9.22 -8.13 -5.62
C HIS A 80 10.14 -8.01 -4.41
N GLY A 81 9.90 -8.80 -3.36
CA GLY A 81 10.77 -8.80 -2.18
C GLY A 81 10.69 -7.52 -1.34
N ILE A 82 9.58 -6.79 -1.42
CA ILE A 82 9.38 -5.56 -0.67
C ILE A 82 8.81 -5.89 0.71
N ASN A 83 9.53 -5.52 1.76
CA ASN A 83 9.06 -5.73 3.12
C ASN A 83 7.86 -4.85 3.40
N HIS A 84 6.77 -5.48 3.87
CA HIS A 84 5.56 -4.77 4.25
C HIS A 84 4.76 -5.56 5.25
N ILE A 85 3.84 -4.88 5.91
CA ILE A 85 2.87 -5.48 6.82
C ILE A 85 1.52 -5.32 6.16
N PHE A 86 0.82 -6.44 5.97
CA PHE A 86 -0.52 -6.44 5.40
C PHE A 86 -1.45 -7.23 6.28
N TYR A 87 -2.61 -6.66 6.61
CA TYR A 87 -3.65 -7.42 7.27
C TYR A 87 -5.04 -6.91 6.87
N ILE A 88 -6.01 -7.81 6.99
CA ILE A 88 -7.42 -7.54 6.76
C ILE A 88 -8.12 -7.72 8.09
N ARG A 89 -8.94 -6.74 8.47
CA ARG A 89 -9.71 -6.85 9.70
C ARG A 89 -11.21 -6.85 9.39
N PRO A 90 -12.05 -7.36 10.32
CA PRO A 90 -13.49 -7.25 10.17
C PRO A 90 -13.94 -5.80 10.07
N GLY A 91 -14.77 -5.51 9.06
CA GLY A 91 -15.30 -4.18 8.83
C GLY A 91 -15.35 -3.84 7.36
N ALA A 92 -15.95 -2.70 7.06
CA ALA A 92 -16.09 -2.20 5.69
C ALA A 92 -15.15 -1.01 5.46
N HIS A 93 -15.52 -0.14 4.54
CA HIS A 93 -14.80 1.11 4.30
C HIS A 93 -15.21 2.13 5.35
N GLU A 94 -14.65 2.01 6.55
CA GLU A 94 -15.13 2.73 7.71
C GLU A 94 -14.03 3.12 8.68
N VAL A 95 -14.35 4.08 9.54
CA VAL A 95 -13.40 4.71 10.47
C VAL A 95 -12.81 3.69 11.45
N SER A 96 -13.57 2.69 11.88
CA SER A 96 -13.07 1.67 12.80
C SER A 96 -11.87 0.90 12.23
N VAL A 97 -11.89 0.62 10.93
CA VAL A 97 -10.79 -0.02 10.21
C VAL A 97 -9.59 0.92 10.16
N TRP A 98 -9.81 2.17 9.84
CA TRP A 98 -8.74 3.17 9.72
C TRP A 98 -8.09 3.48 11.05
N ASN A 99 -8.88 3.60 12.11
CA ASN A 99 -8.36 3.82 13.46
C ASN A 99 -7.50 2.66 13.93
N ASN A 100 -7.91 1.43 13.64
CA ASN A 100 -7.11 0.26 13.94
C ASN A 100 -5.80 0.28 13.15
N GLY A 101 -5.87 0.63 11.87
CA GLY A 101 -4.68 0.76 11.01
C GLY A 101 -3.70 1.80 11.57
N LEU A 102 -4.21 2.96 11.95
CA LEU A 102 -3.40 4.02 12.51
C LEU A 102 -2.74 3.58 13.83
N TYR A 103 -3.50 2.95 14.71
CA TYR A 103 -2.96 2.45 15.98
C TYR A 103 -1.80 1.47 15.75
N ASN A 104 -1.99 0.50 14.86
CA ASN A 104 -0.95 -0.48 14.57
C ASN A 104 0.25 0.14 13.85
N PHE A 105 0.01 1.13 12.99
CA PHE A 105 1.07 1.85 12.31
C PHE A 105 1.94 2.63 13.30
N ILE A 106 1.31 3.39 14.19
CA ILE A 106 2.03 4.19 15.20
C ILE A 106 2.89 3.31 16.08
N ARG A 107 2.39 2.16 16.48
CA ARG A 107 3.14 1.23 17.34
C ARG A 107 4.41 0.70 16.68
N ARG A 108 4.51 0.76 15.37
CA ARG A 108 5.67 0.25 14.62
C ARG A 108 6.71 1.31 14.30
N ILE A 109 6.34 2.57 14.41
CA ILE A 109 7.27 3.68 14.12
C ILE A 109 7.73 4.39 15.38
N PHE A 110 7.10 4.12 16.51
CA PHE A 110 7.48 4.59 17.82
C PHE A 110 7.70 3.38 18.75
#